data_86f3a866971fb9f1d6116bef31013eb2
#
_entry.id   86f3a866971fb9f1d6116bef31013eb2
#
_cell.length_a   1.000
_cell.length_b   1.000
_cell.length_c   1.000
_cell.angle_alpha   90.00
_cell.angle_beta   90.00
_cell.angle_gamma   90.00
#
_symmetry.space_group_name_H-M   'P 1'
#
loop_
_entity.id
_entity.type
_entity.pdbx_description
1 polymer ?
#
loop_
_entity_poly.entity_id
_entity_poly.type
_entity_poly.pdbx_seq_one_letter_code
_entity_poly.pdbx_strand_id
1 'polypeptide(L)'
;MANTAAESITPAHVFHIDRTLYTGRPADLTGRPEKEKVTYDLLDKLGIAYQRLDHDPTATIEACHDIDALLETEICKNLFLRNAQKNSFYLLMIPGCKKFRTAVLSKQIGSARLSFAEPEFMEQYLNITPGSVSVLGLMNDKENRVRLLIDRDILEQEFLGCHPCINTSSLKIRTSDIVNIFLPYIGHSY
;
A
#
# COMPACT_ATOMS: atom_id res chain seq x y z
N MET A 1 -10.92 -22.25 -49.74
CA MET A 1 -9.60 -22.05 -49.05
C MET A 1 -9.91 -21.39 -47.74
N ALA A 2 -9.93 -22.15 -46.63
CA ALA A 2 -10.19 -21.63 -45.30
C ALA A 2 -8.86 -21.21 -44.67
N ASN A 3 -8.75 -19.94 -44.33
CA ASN A 3 -7.59 -19.36 -43.68
C ASN A 3 -7.80 -19.51 -42.15
N THR A 4 -7.19 -20.52 -41.57
CA THR A 4 -7.13 -20.70 -40.12
C THR A 4 -6.05 -19.79 -39.56
N ALA A 5 -6.46 -18.63 -39.03
CA ALA A 5 -5.58 -17.83 -38.20
C ALA A 5 -5.29 -18.59 -36.90
N ALA A 6 -4.03 -18.97 -36.71
CA ALA A 6 -3.58 -19.52 -35.45
C ALA A 6 -3.58 -18.39 -34.42
N GLU A 7 -4.51 -18.45 -33.46
CA GLU A 7 -4.45 -17.62 -32.26
C GLU A 7 -3.18 -17.99 -31.47
N SER A 8 -2.27 -17.04 -31.36
CA SER A 8 -1.10 -17.16 -30.50
C SER A 8 -1.56 -17.13 -29.06
N ILE A 9 -1.63 -18.29 -28.41
CA ILE A 9 -1.84 -18.41 -26.96
C ILE A 9 -0.59 -17.87 -26.29
N THR A 10 -0.64 -16.61 -25.83
CA THR A 10 0.39 -16.07 -24.94
C THR A 10 0.34 -16.91 -23.66
N PRO A 11 1.45 -17.51 -23.18
CA PRO A 11 1.41 -18.27 -21.94
C PRO A 11 0.95 -17.37 -20.80
N ALA A 12 0.00 -17.87 -20.00
CA ALA A 12 -0.46 -17.16 -18.81
C ALA A 12 0.76 -16.86 -17.94
N HIS A 13 0.94 -15.60 -17.58
CA HIS A 13 2.01 -15.18 -16.68
C HIS A 13 1.81 -15.91 -15.34
N VAL A 14 2.73 -16.80 -15.00
CA VAL A 14 2.71 -17.48 -13.70
C VAL A 14 3.20 -16.48 -12.67
N PHE A 15 2.35 -16.16 -11.69
CA PHE A 15 2.69 -15.27 -10.59
C PHE A 15 3.87 -15.84 -9.79
N HIS A 16 4.91 -15.02 -9.63
CA HIS A 16 6.14 -15.42 -8.93
C HIS A 16 6.26 -14.67 -7.61
N ILE A 17 6.63 -15.40 -6.55
CA ILE A 17 7.02 -14.86 -5.24
C ILE A 17 8.43 -15.34 -4.95
N ASP A 18 9.35 -14.42 -4.65
CA ASP A 18 10.61 -14.78 -4.02
C ASP A 18 10.32 -15.16 -2.56
N ARG A 19 10.39 -16.47 -2.28
CA ARG A 19 10.00 -17.01 -0.96
C ARG A 19 11.00 -16.68 0.16
N THR A 20 12.01 -15.87 -0.14
CA THR A 20 13.00 -15.43 0.83
C THR A 20 12.47 -14.21 1.60
N LEU A 21 12.33 -14.35 2.90
CA LEU A 21 11.99 -13.21 3.78
C LEU A 21 13.28 -12.45 4.13
N TYR A 22 13.44 -11.29 3.53
CA TYR A 22 14.58 -10.42 3.75
C TYR A 22 14.38 -9.50 4.95
N THR A 23 15.49 -9.14 5.62
CA THR A 23 15.48 -8.08 6.64
C THR A 23 16.07 -6.80 6.03
N GLY A 24 15.28 -5.72 6.09
CA GLY A 24 15.69 -4.41 5.59
C GLY A 24 15.70 -4.30 4.06
N ARG A 25 16.38 -3.25 3.58
CA ARG A 25 16.44 -2.91 2.15
C ARG A 25 17.28 -3.92 1.35
N PRO A 26 17.05 -4.03 0.03
CA PRO A 26 17.94 -4.79 -0.84
C PRO A 26 19.35 -4.24 -0.83
N ALA A 27 20.36 -5.13 -0.86
CA ALA A 27 21.77 -4.73 -1.01
C ALA A 27 22.03 -4.08 -2.38
N ASP A 28 21.33 -4.54 -3.42
CA ASP A 28 21.34 -3.96 -4.76
C ASP A 28 19.98 -3.33 -5.08
N LEU A 29 19.99 -2.04 -5.39
CA LEU A 29 18.82 -1.25 -5.76
C LEU A 29 18.74 -0.99 -7.28
N THR A 30 19.61 -1.63 -8.08
CA THR A 30 19.59 -1.51 -9.54
C THR A 30 18.24 -1.96 -10.09
N GLY A 31 17.65 -1.15 -10.95
CA GLY A 31 16.34 -1.43 -11.56
C GLY A 31 15.13 -1.18 -10.66
N ARG A 32 15.29 -0.91 -9.36
CA ARG A 32 14.17 -0.56 -8.48
C ARG A 32 13.71 0.88 -8.69
N PRO A 33 12.38 1.14 -8.67
CA PRO A 33 11.82 2.48 -8.83
C PRO A 33 12.32 3.44 -7.73
N GLU A 34 12.46 4.73 -8.08
CA GLU A 34 12.95 5.74 -7.15
C GLU A 34 12.09 5.90 -5.89
N LYS A 35 10.76 5.84 -6.04
CA LYS A 35 9.82 5.91 -4.92
C LYS A 35 9.99 4.78 -3.89
N GLU A 36 10.41 3.60 -4.34
CA GLU A 36 10.76 2.48 -3.46
C GLU A 36 12.06 2.76 -2.70
N LYS A 37 13.10 3.24 -3.37
CA LYS A 37 14.40 3.58 -2.78
C LYS A 37 14.24 4.66 -1.70
N VAL A 38 13.52 5.73 -2.02
CA VAL A 38 13.23 6.82 -1.08
C VAL A 38 12.46 6.32 0.14
N THR A 39 11.56 5.35 -0.05
CA THR A 39 10.83 4.72 1.07
C THR A 39 11.80 4.00 2.01
N TYR A 40 12.71 3.18 1.48
CA TYR A 40 13.75 2.51 2.28
C TYR A 40 14.70 3.51 2.96
N ASP A 41 15.15 4.55 2.25
CA ASP A 41 16.01 5.58 2.82
C ASP A 41 15.36 6.26 4.03
N LEU A 42 14.05 6.51 3.97
CA LEU A 42 13.34 7.11 5.09
C LEU A 42 13.19 6.13 6.26
N LEU A 43 12.82 4.88 6.01
CA LEU A 43 12.71 3.87 7.08
C LEU A 43 14.04 3.65 7.77
N ASP A 44 15.14 3.52 7.02
CA ASP A 44 16.51 3.36 7.56
C ASP A 44 16.94 4.60 8.37
N LYS A 45 16.67 5.81 7.86
CA LYS A 45 16.94 7.08 8.56
C LYS A 45 16.22 7.15 9.91
N LEU A 46 15.00 6.62 9.98
CA LEU A 46 14.19 6.60 11.20
C LEU A 46 14.53 5.44 12.13
N GLY A 47 15.41 4.53 11.73
CA GLY A 47 15.73 3.31 12.48
C GLY A 47 14.55 2.35 12.58
N ILE A 48 13.60 2.40 11.66
CA ILE A 48 12.44 1.51 11.62
C ILE A 48 12.85 0.19 10.99
N ALA A 49 12.78 -0.88 11.76
CA ALA A 49 13.05 -2.23 11.29
C ALA A 49 11.86 -2.79 10.51
N TYR A 50 12.14 -3.53 9.45
CA TYR A 50 11.12 -4.19 8.63
C TYR A 50 11.64 -5.49 8.01
N GLN A 51 10.72 -6.40 7.75
CA GLN A 51 10.94 -7.55 6.88
C GLN A 51 10.36 -7.26 5.50
N ARG A 52 10.92 -7.81 4.45
CA ARG A 52 10.55 -7.57 3.06
C ARG A 52 10.40 -8.87 2.30
N LEU A 53 9.37 -8.95 1.47
CA LEU A 53 9.13 -10.01 0.52
C LEU A 53 8.96 -9.40 -0.88
N ASP A 54 9.75 -9.89 -1.86
CA ASP A 54 9.63 -9.46 -3.26
C ASP A 54 8.73 -10.42 -4.04
N HIS A 55 7.92 -9.86 -4.93
CA HIS A 55 6.95 -10.64 -5.72
C HIS A 55 6.57 -9.88 -7.00
N ASP A 56 5.96 -10.58 -7.95
CA ASP A 56 5.33 -9.95 -9.10
C ASP A 56 4.15 -9.06 -8.65
N PRO A 57 3.71 -8.11 -9.50
CA PRO A 57 2.52 -7.32 -9.20
C PRO A 57 1.32 -8.20 -8.90
N THR A 58 0.75 -8.08 -7.71
CA THR A 58 -0.38 -8.90 -7.26
C THR A 58 -1.63 -8.56 -8.04
N ALA A 59 -2.19 -9.56 -8.72
CA ALA A 59 -3.42 -9.41 -9.50
C ALA A 59 -4.57 -10.27 -8.96
N THR A 60 -4.30 -11.22 -8.04
CA THR A 60 -5.29 -12.16 -7.53
C THR A 60 -5.35 -12.19 -6.00
N ILE A 61 -6.48 -12.65 -5.45
CA ILE A 61 -6.67 -12.81 -4.00
C ILE A 61 -5.76 -13.94 -3.48
N GLU A 62 -5.57 -15.01 -4.24
CA GLU A 62 -4.70 -16.13 -3.88
C GLU A 62 -3.26 -15.65 -3.70
N ALA A 63 -2.75 -14.82 -4.60
CA ALA A 63 -1.42 -14.24 -4.50
C ALA A 63 -1.24 -13.39 -3.22
N CYS A 64 -2.27 -12.64 -2.83
CA CYS A 64 -2.25 -11.88 -1.57
C CYS A 64 -2.17 -12.82 -0.36
N HIS A 65 -2.93 -13.90 -0.34
CA HIS A 65 -2.88 -14.88 0.75
C HIS A 65 -1.52 -15.56 0.89
N ASP A 66 -0.87 -15.90 -0.23
CA ASP A 66 0.48 -16.48 -0.21
C ASP A 66 1.51 -15.48 0.36
N ILE A 67 1.40 -14.20 0.02
CA ILE A 67 2.27 -13.14 0.56
C ILE A 67 2.02 -12.96 2.06
N ASP A 68 0.77 -12.87 2.49
CA ASP A 68 0.40 -12.74 3.91
C ASP A 68 0.96 -13.91 4.74
N ALA A 69 0.86 -15.14 4.22
CA ALA A 69 1.38 -16.33 4.88
C ALA A 69 2.92 -16.33 5.01
N LEU A 70 3.64 -15.87 3.98
CA LEU A 70 5.10 -15.78 4.01
C LEU A 70 5.61 -14.64 4.89
N LEU A 71 4.90 -13.50 4.93
CA LEU A 71 5.20 -12.37 5.81
C LEU A 71 4.77 -12.63 7.26
N GLU A 72 3.95 -13.67 7.51
CA GLU A 72 3.29 -13.89 8.81
C GLU A 72 2.57 -12.63 9.32
N THR A 73 1.96 -11.88 8.41
CA THR A 73 1.15 -10.70 8.72
C THR A 73 0.21 -10.38 7.56
N GLU A 74 -0.98 -9.94 7.85
CA GLU A 74 -1.96 -9.52 6.83
C GLU A 74 -1.57 -8.16 6.25
N ILE A 75 -1.52 -8.06 4.91
CA ILE A 75 -1.38 -6.77 4.25
C ILE A 75 -2.68 -5.99 4.42
N CYS A 76 -2.59 -4.84 5.06
CA CYS A 76 -3.76 -3.97 5.22
C CYS A 76 -4.19 -3.36 3.89
N LYS A 77 -5.50 -3.25 3.69
CA LYS A 77 -6.04 -2.44 2.58
C LYS A 77 -5.78 -0.98 2.88
N ASN A 78 -5.10 -0.31 1.98
CA ASN A 78 -4.93 1.13 1.97
C ASN A 78 -5.84 1.70 0.88
N LEU A 79 -6.89 2.41 1.28
CA LEU A 79 -7.92 2.92 0.37
C LEU A 79 -7.81 4.43 0.27
N PHE A 80 -7.46 4.93 -0.92
CA PHE A 80 -7.37 6.37 -1.15
C PHE A 80 -8.71 6.89 -1.66
N LEU A 81 -9.29 7.79 -0.89
CA LEU A 81 -10.66 8.27 -1.06
C LEU A 81 -10.70 9.78 -1.19
N ARG A 82 -11.76 10.29 -1.82
CA ARG A 82 -12.05 11.72 -1.88
C ARG A 82 -13.55 11.98 -1.70
N ASN A 83 -13.90 13.18 -1.27
CA ASN A 83 -15.30 13.61 -1.25
C ASN A 83 -15.82 13.94 -2.67
N ALA A 84 -17.13 14.18 -2.78
CA ALA A 84 -17.76 14.47 -4.07
C ALA A 84 -17.22 15.76 -4.72
N GLN A 85 -16.83 16.76 -3.92
CA GLN A 85 -16.30 18.03 -4.36
C GLN A 85 -14.81 17.99 -4.74
N LYS A 86 -14.11 16.86 -4.52
CA LYS A 86 -12.69 16.66 -4.77
C LYS A 86 -11.78 17.68 -4.06
N ASN A 87 -12.16 18.13 -2.88
CA ASN A 87 -11.41 19.07 -2.05
C ASN A 87 -10.99 18.50 -0.68
N SER A 88 -11.38 17.29 -0.38
CA SER A 88 -11.00 16.54 0.82
C SER A 88 -10.60 15.12 0.45
N PHE A 89 -9.40 14.73 0.88
CA PHE A 89 -8.80 13.45 0.57
C PHE A 89 -8.54 12.65 1.85
N TYR A 90 -8.68 11.34 1.76
CA TYR A 90 -8.54 10.45 2.89
C TYR A 90 -7.77 9.21 2.49
N LEU A 91 -6.84 8.78 3.32
CA LEU A 91 -6.21 7.47 3.25
C LEU A 91 -6.76 6.63 4.40
N LEU A 92 -7.50 5.56 4.08
CA LEU A 92 -8.03 4.64 5.08
C LEU A 92 -7.19 3.37 5.11
N MET A 93 -6.64 3.05 6.28
CA MET A 93 -6.05 1.75 6.59
C MET A 93 -7.10 0.86 7.26
N ILE A 94 -7.33 -0.34 6.70
CA ILE A 94 -8.33 -1.29 7.18
C ILE A 94 -7.78 -2.72 7.02
N PRO A 95 -8.09 -3.69 7.93
CA PRO A 95 -7.69 -5.09 7.75
C PRO A 95 -8.08 -5.63 6.37
N GLY A 96 -7.20 -6.43 5.76
CA GLY A 96 -7.40 -6.99 4.43
C GLY A 96 -8.70 -7.80 4.31
N CYS A 97 -9.07 -8.55 5.36
CA CYS A 97 -10.31 -9.35 5.40
C CYS A 97 -11.59 -8.50 5.59
N LYS A 98 -11.48 -7.25 6.07
CA LYS A 98 -12.65 -6.43 6.45
C LYS A 98 -13.37 -5.88 5.23
N LYS A 99 -14.70 -5.99 5.23
CA LYS A 99 -15.55 -5.40 4.17
C LYS A 99 -15.64 -3.89 4.35
N PHE A 100 -15.50 -3.16 3.25
CA PHE A 100 -15.55 -1.69 3.22
C PHE A 100 -16.76 -1.18 2.43
N ARG A 101 -17.40 -0.11 2.94
CA ARG A 101 -18.47 0.62 2.26
C ARG A 101 -18.26 2.12 2.44
N THR A 102 -18.11 2.84 1.34
CA THR A 102 -17.91 4.30 1.34
C THR A 102 -19.03 5.05 2.07
N ALA A 103 -20.28 4.61 1.91
CA ALA A 103 -21.43 5.23 2.58
C ALA A 103 -21.39 5.13 4.11
N VAL A 104 -20.86 4.02 4.64
CA VAL A 104 -20.69 3.84 6.10
C VAL A 104 -19.62 4.79 6.61
N LEU A 105 -18.46 4.82 5.94
CA LEU A 105 -17.36 5.71 6.33
C LEU A 105 -17.75 7.19 6.22
N SER A 106 -18.42 7.59 5.12
CA SER A 106 -18.88 8.98 4.94
C SER A 106 -19.71 9.44 6.14
N LYS A 107 -20.62 8.59 6.62
CA LYS A 107 -21.45 8.88 7.79
C LYS A 107 -20.64 8.96 9.08
N GLN A 108 -19.68 8.03 9.27
CA GLN A 108 -18.85 7.98 10.48
C GLN A 108 -17.99 9.23 10.66
N ILE A 109 -17.41 9.76 9.56
CA ILE A 109 -16.52 10.92 9.64
C ILE A 109 -17.22 12.25 9.33
N GLY A 110 -18.54 12.25 9.15
CA GLY A 110 -19.32 13.45 8.83
C GLY A 110 -18.96 14.09 7.48
N SER A 111 -18.48 13.27 6.53
CA SER A 111 -18.09 13.76 5.20
C SER A 111 -19.25 13.69 4.22
N ALA A 112 -19.19 14.52 3.17
CA ALA A 112 -19.97 14.30 1.95
C ALA A 112 -19.65 12.92 1.36
N ARG A 113 -20.49 12.46 0.41
CA ARG A 113 -20.32 11.15 -0.25
C ARG A 113 -18.86 10.94 -0.65
N LEU A 114 -18.28 9.85 -0.17
CA LEU A 114 -16.93 9.41 -0.54
C LEU A 114 -16.95 8.51 -1.78
N SER A 115 -15.90 8.60 -2.56
CA SER A 115 -15.57 7.70 -3.68
C SER A 115 -14.07 7.42 -3.66
N PHE A 116 -13.62 6.39 -4.36
CA PHE A 116 -12.19 6.21 -4.60
C PHE A 116 -11.66 7.42 -5.37
N ALA A 117 -10.46 7.86 -4.98
CA ALA A 117 -9.78 8.94 -5.66
C ALA A 117 -9.21 8.45 -7.00
N GLU A 118 -9.19 9.32 -7.98
CA GLU A 118 -8.63 9.05 -9.31
C GLU A 118 -7.10 8.90 -9.24
N PRO A 119 -6.47 8.16 -10.18
CA PRO A 119 -5.02 7.92 -10.18
C PRO A 119 -4.17 9.19 -10.13
N GLU A 120 -4.64 10.27 -10.75
CA GLU A 120 -3.94 11.57 -10.79
C GLU A 120 -3.73 12.14 -9.39
N PHE A 121 -4.71 11.98 -8.50
CA PHE A 121 -4.59 12.42 -7.11
C PHE A 121 -3.71 11.48 -6.26
N MET A 122 -3.68 10.15 -6.58
CA MET A 122 -2.74 9.23 -5.94
C MET A 122 -1.30 9.62 -6.25
N GLU A 123 -1.01 9.95 -7.50
CA GLU A 123 0.31 10.39 -7.92
C GLU A 123 0.66 11.77 -7.34
N GLN A 124 -0.28 12.71 -7.41
CA GLN A 124 -0.08 14.08 -6.93
C GLN A 124 0.25 14.16 -5.43
N TYR A 125 -0.51 13.44 -4.58
CA TYR A 125 -0.36 13.55 -3.13
C TYR A 125 0.54 12.50 -2.51
N LEU A 126 0.53 11.29 -3.06
CA LEU A 126 1.21 10.14 -2.45
C LEU A 126 2.39 9.63 -3.28
N ASN A 127 2.59 10.13 -4.51
CA ASN A 127 3.56 9.60 -5.48
C ASN A 127 3.39 8.09 -5.72
N ILE A 128 2.14 7.62 -5.77
CA ILE A 128 1.77 6.20 -5.86
C ILE A 128 0.86 5.98 -7.06
N THR A 129 0.99 4.81 -7.68
CA THR A 129 0.10 4.34 -8.74
C THR A 129 -0.97 3.38 -8.20
N PRO A 130 -2.11 3.18 -8.91
CA PRO A 130 -3.10 2.17 -8.52
C PRO A 130 -2.47 0.80 -8.26
N GLY A 131 -2.95 0.12 -7.22
CA GLY A 131 -2.42 -1.15 -6.75
C GLY A 131 -1.24 -1.07 -5.76
N SER A 132 -0.67 0.14 -5.56
CA SER A 132 0.49 0.33 -4.65
C SER A 132 0.18 1.25 -3.47
N VAL A 133 -1.10 1.57 -3.24
CA VAL A 133 -1.48 2.52 -2.18
C VAL A 133 -0.99 2.04 -0.82
N SER A 134 -0.29 2.92 -0.12
CA SER A 134 0.39 2.61 1.14
C SER A 134 0.40 3.82 2.06
N VAL A 135 0.34 3.57 3.37
CA VAL A 135 0.53 4.60 4.40
C VAL A 135 1.89 5.31 4.25
N LEU A 136 2.91 4.60 3.75
CA LEU A 136 4.23 5.16 3.52
C LEU A 136 4.24 6.27 2.46
N GLY A 137 3.26 6.28 1.55
CA GLY A 137 3.09 7.35 0.57
C GLY A 137 2.81 8.72 1.19
N LEU A 138 2.29 8.78 2.43
CA LEU A 138 2.06 10.04 3.13
C LEU A 138 3.35 10.87 3.34
N MET A 139 4.53 10.26 3.21
CA MET A 139 5.79 11.01 3.23
C MET A 139 5.90 12.07 2.11
N ASN A 140 5.08 11.94 1.05
CA ASN A 140 5.02 12.87 -0.07
C ASN A 140 3.99 13.99 0.12
N ASP A 141 3.03 13.83 1.02
CA ASP A 141 1.98 14.83 1.32
C ASP A 141 2.49 15.89 2.30
N LYS A 142 3.36 16.79 1.81
CA LYS A 142 4.00 17.82 2.63
C LYS A 142 3.04 18.92 3.15
N GLU A 143 1.86 19.03 2.54
CA GLU A 143 0.86 20.04 2.88
C GLU A 143 -0.27 19.48 3.76
N ASN A 144 -0.17 18.21 4.18
CA ASN A 144 -1.21 17.52 4.96
C ASN A 144 -2.60 17.61 4.29
N ARG A 145 -2.65 17.41 2.98
CA ARG A 145 -3.88 17.41 2.17
C ARG A 145 -4.70 16.14 2.35
N VAL A 146 -4.06 15.07 2.75
CA VAL A 146 -4.64 13.74 2.94
C VAL A 146 -4.83 13.46 4.41
N ARG A 147 -6.08 13.33 4.86
CA ARG A 147 -6.40 12.91 6.22
C ARG A 147 -6.23 11.39 6.34
N LEU A 148 -5.38 10.93 7.25
CA LEU A 148 -5.22 9.53 7.56
C LEU A 148 -6.36 9.07 8.48
N LEU A 149 -6.91 7.90 8.18
CA LEU A 149 -7.90 7.19 8.98
C LEU A 149 -7.37 5.76 9.21
N ILE A 150 -7.34 5.31 10.45
CA ILE A 150 -6.88 3.96 10.80
C ILE A 150 -8.01 3.22 11.50
N ASP A 151 -8.35 2.04 10.99
CA ASP A 151 -9.27 1.14 11.67
C ASP A 151 -8.64 0.67 13.00
N ARG A 152 -9.44 0.59 14.06
CA ARG A 152 -8.96 0.19 15.40
C ARG A 152 -8.28 -1.18 15.39
N ASP A 153 -8.80 -2.12 14.62
CA ASP A 153 -8.24 -3.48 14.55
C ASP A 153 -6.79 -3.47 14.00
N ILE A 154 -6.41 -2.46 13.19
CA ILE A 154 -5.00 -2.28 12.77
C ILE A 154 -4.13 -1.82 13.95
N LEU A 155 -4.64 -0.91 14.79
CA LEU A 155 -3.88 -0.39 15.92
C LEU A 155 -3.63 -1.44 17.01
N GLU A 156 -4.45 -2.50 17.06
CA GLU A 156 -4.31 -3.63 17.99
C GLU A 156 -3.32 -4.70 17.48
N GLN A 157 -2.91 -4.66 16.22
CA GLN A 157 -1.94 -5.59 15.65
C GLN A 157 -0.51 -5.17 16.01
N GLU A 158 0.34 -6.13 16.38
CA GLU A 158 1.76 -5.87 16.63
C GLU A 158 2.48 -5.43 15.36
N PHE A 159 2.16 -6.06 14.23
CA PHE A 159 2.72 -5.77 12.91
C PHE A 159 1.62 -5.48 11.92
N LEU A 160 1.91 -4.66 10.94
CA LEU A 160 1.09 -4.43 9.76
C LEU A 160 1.87 -4.76 8.49
N GLY A 161 1.15 -5.26 7.48
CA GLY A 161 1.67 -5.44 6.13
C GLY A 161 1.33 -4.24 5.26
N CYS A 162 2.31 -3.71 4.51
CA CYS A 162 2.10 -2.63 3.56
C CYS A 162 3.11 -2.68 2.41
N HIS A 163 2.87 -1.88 1.36
CA HIS A 163 3.80 -1.76 0.24
C HIS A 163 4.81 -0.61 0.44
N PRO A 164 6.07 -0.74 -0.04
CA PRO A 164 7.02 0.37 -0.09
C PRO A 164 6.75 1.30 -1.29
N CYS A 165 5.50 1.77 -1.43
CA CYS A 165 5.00 2.61 -2.54
C CYS A 165 5.04 1.96 -3.94
N ILE A 166 5.28 0.66 -4.02
CA ILE A 166 5.21 -0.18 -5.23
C ILE A 166 4.50 -1.48 -4.91
N ASN A 167 3.96 -2.16 -5.92
CA ASN A 167 3.22 -3.42 -5.73
C ASN A 167 4.02 -4.68 -6.11
N THR A 168 5.34 -4.59 -6.15
CA THR A 168 6.26 -5.70 -6.40
C THR A 168 7.08 -6.07 -5.18
N SER A 169 6.76 -5.46 -4.04
CA SER A 169 7.35 -5.76 -2.74
C SER A 169 6.34 -5.48 -1.65
N SER A 170 6.40 -6.26 -0.58
CA SER A 170 5.57 -6.10 0.62
C SER A 170 6.45 -6.09 1.85
N LEU A 171 6.08 -5.25 2.82
CA LEU A 171 6.82 -5.06 4.06
C LEU A 171 5.95 -5.47 5.26
N LYS A 172 6.59 -6.07 6.25
CA LYS A 172 6.07 -6.25 7.61
C LYS A 172 6.78 -5.27 8.54
N ILE A 173 6.04 -4.36 9.14
CA ILE A 173 6.54 -3.28 9.98
C ILE A 173 5.78 -3.28 11.30
N ARG A 174 6.44 -2.95 12.41
CA ARG A 174 5.72 -2.76 13.68
C ARG A 174 4.71 -1.63 13.57
N THR A 175 3.48 -1.88 13.99
CA THR A 175 2.41 -0.89 13.97
C THR A 175 2.79 0.34 14.82
N SER A 176 3.42 0.11 15.99
CA SER A 176 3.91 1.18 16.85
C SER A 176 4.94 2.09 16.19
N ASP A 177 5.81 1.56 15.30
CA ASP A 177 6.82 2.36 14.63
C ASP A 177 6.19 3.27 13.56
N ILE A 178 5.16 2.79 12.87
CA ILE A 178 4.39 3.63 11.96
C ILE A 178 3.69 4.75 12.74
N VAL A 179 3.00 4.41 13.83
CA VAL A 179 2.17 5.37 14.59
C VAL A 179 3.02 6.37 15.38
N ASN A 180 4.10 5.90 16.02
CA ASN A 180 4.86 6.70 17.00
C ASN A 180 6.16 7.30 16.44
N ILE A 181 6.66 6.82 15.29
CA ILE A 181 7.91 7.30 14.68
C ILE A 181 7.65 7.90 13.31
N PHE A 182 7.11 7.09 12.37
CA PHE A 182 6.93 7.51 10.98
C PHE A 182 5.95 8.67 10.84
N LEU A 183 4.71 8.52 11.33
CA LEU A 183 3.67 9.54 11.19
C LEU A 183 4.06 10.88 11.85
N PRO A 184 4.56 10.92 13.10
CA PRO A 184 5.03 12.16 13.70
C PRO A 184 6.18 12.82 12.93
N TYR A 185 7.13 12.02 12.41
CA TYR A 185 8.24 12.55 11.64
C TYR A 185 7.81 13.26 10.35
N ILE A 186 6.82 12.72 9.65
CA ILE A 186 6.28 13.34 8.43
C ILE A 186 5.21 14.40 8.71
N GLY A 187 4.89 14.67 9.99
CA GLY A 187 3.90 15.67 10.40
C GLY A 187 2.45 15.25 10.20
N HIS A 188 2.16 13.96 10.06
CA HIS A 188 0.81 13.42 9.96
C HIS A 188 0.29 12.90 11.30
N SER A 189 -1.05 12.95 11.46
CA SER A 189 -1.82 12.31 12.55
C SER A 189 -3.01 11.56 11.97
N TYR A 190 -3.71 10.75 12.78
CA TYR A 190 -4.88 9.96 12.39
C TYR A 190 -6.05 10.22 13.33
#